data_3efa901ce23580ece8049bf9f9868ac3
#
_entry.id   3efa901ce23580ece8049bf9f9868ac3
#
_cell.length_a   1.000
_cell.length_b   1.000
_cell.length_c   1.000
_cell.angle_alpha   90.00
_cell.angle_beta   90.00
_cell.angle_gamma   90.00
#
_symmetry.space_group_name_H-M   'P 1'
#
loop_
_entity.id
_entity.type
_entity.pdbx_description
1 polymer ?
#
loop_
_entity_poly.entity_id
_entity_poly.type
_entity_poly.pdbx_seq_one_letter_code
_entity_poly.pdbx_strand_id
1 'polypeptide(L)'
;MAYNVAISFSMSFMSSILKKGLLIAAGLLLSMLIAVWLSVKINAAEHAKLYAQAWSPSGKCVINTYAPAYGSGTVSNIVRSLSTQSFFRVYDKQGEMLKSTEWVLDLHEDGLQDYARWGKERVIYPTDMGYEGWSLPQCA
;
A
#
# COMPACT_ATOMS: atom_id res chain seq x y z
N MET A 1 48.78 -30.63 -21.38
CA MET A 1 47.86 -30.57 -20.22
C MET A 1 47.55 -29.15 -19.72
N ALA A 2 48.32 -28.13 -20.02
CA ALA A 2 48.12 -26.76 -19.52
C ALA A 2 46.99 -25.98 -20.22
N TYR A 3 46.65 -26.29 -21.45
CA TYR A 3 45.61 -25.53 -22.23
C TYR A 3 44.17 -25.71 -21.71
N ASN A 4 43.84 -26.87 -21.16
CA ASN A 4 42.49 -27.16 -20.70
C ASN A 4 42.13 -26.45 -19.36
N VAL A 5 43.11 -26.11 -18.51
CA VAL A 5 42.88 -25.43 -17.23
C VAL A 5 42.56 -23.94 -17.46
N ALA A 6 43.20 -23.28 -18.39
CA ALA A 6 42.99 -21.86 -18.69
C ALA A 6 41.59 -21.59 -19.26
N ILE A 7 41.06 -22.47 -20.11
CA ILE A 7 39.72 -22.34 -20.72
C ILE A 7 38.62 -22.54 -19.63
N SER A 8 38.82 -23.50 -18.75
CA SER A 8 37.87 -23.78 -17.67
C SER A 8 37.77 -22.62 -16.66
N PHE A 9 38.89 -21.97 -16.35
CA PHE A 9 38.92 -20.81 -15.43
C PHE A 9 38.27 -19.58 -16.04
N SER A 10 38.46 -19.32 -17.34
CA SER A 10 37.85 -18.20 -18.05
C SER A 10 36.31 -18.33 -18.13
N MET A 11 35.79 -19.53 -18.38
CA MET A 11 34.35 -19.78 -18.43
C MET A 11 33.66 -19.63 -17.05
N SER A 12 34.32 -20.06 -15.98
CA SER A 12 33.77 -19.91 -14.63
C SER A 12 33.70 -18.44 -14.19
N PHE A 13 34.71 -17.65 -14.52
CA PHE A 13 34.77 -16.22 -14.22
C PHE A 13 33.72 -15.43 -15.01
N MET A 14 33.55 -15.71 -16.28
CA MET A 14 32.53 -15.09 -17.14
C MET A 14 31.12 -15.41 -16.68
N SER A 15 30.84 -16.63 -16.17
CA SER A 15 29.54 -16.98 -15.60
C SER A 15 29.24 -16.23 -14.31
N SER A 16 30.24 -15.94 -13.48
CA SER A 16 30.08 -15.17 -12.24
C SER A 16 29.75 -13.69 -12.52
N ILE A 17 30.41 -13.08 -13.49
CA ILE A 17 30.12 -11.68 -13.89
C ILE A 17 28.70 -11.57 -14.47
N LEU A 18 28.30 -12.51 -15.32
CA LEU A 18 26.98 -12.53 -15.92
C LEU A 18 25.88 -12.67 -14.85
N LYS A 19 26.06 -13.54 -13.87
CA LYS A 19 25.12 -13.69 -12.72
C LYS A 19 25.02 -12.42 -11.90
N LYS A 20 26.14 -11.76 -11.59
CA LYS A 20 26.13 -10.48 -10.86
C LYS A 20 25.44 -9.38 -11.66
N GLY A 21 25.70 -9.27 -12.95
CA GLY A 21 25.02 -8.32 -13.84
C GLY A 21 23.51 -8.55 -13.89
N LEU A 22 23.09 -9.81 -13.98
CA LEU A 22 21.65 -10.17 -13.96
C LEU A 22 20.98 -9.80 -12.64
N LEU A 23 21.63 -10.04 -11.50
CA LEU A 23 21.10 -9.68 -10.18
C LEU A 23 20.96 -8.16 -10.03
N ILE A 24 21.93 -7.39 -10.49
CA ILE A 24 21.87 -5.92 -10.47
C ILE A 24 20.72 -5.44 -11.36
N ALA A 25 20.59 -5.95 -12.58
CA ALA A 25 19.52 -5.59 -13.49
C ALA A 25 18.12 -5.94 -12.91
N ALA A 26 17.98 -7.11 -12.30
CA ALA A 26 16.75 -7.52 -11.62
C ALA A 26 16.41 -6.60 -10.43
N GLY A 27 17.41 -6.22 -9.64
CA GLY A 27 17.24 -5.27 -8.53
C GLY A 27 16.80 -3.88 -8.99
N LEU A 28 17.38 -3.38 -10.06
CA LEU A 28 16.99 -2.09 -10.65
C LEU A 28 15.57 -2.14 -11.22
N LEU A 29 15.19 -3.22 -11.89
CA LEU A 29 13.84 -3.39 -12.40
C LEU A 29 12.81 -3.43 -11.26
N LEU A 30 13.09 -4.18 -10.21
CA LEU A 30 12.20 -4.26 -9.03
C LEU A 30 12.04 -2.91 -8.35
N SER A 31 13.13 -2.16 -8.16
CA SER A 31 13.06 -0.82 -7.55
C SER A 31 12.26 0.15 -8.41
N MET A 32 12.38 0.08 -9.74
CA MET A 32 11.58 0.88 -10.66
C MET A 32 10.09 0.54 -10.59
N LEU A 33 9.74 -0.73 -10.52
CA LEU A 33 8.34 -1.17 -10.37
C LEU A 33 7.73 -0.68 -9.06
N ILE A 34 8.48 -0.77 -7.95
CA ILE A 34 8.05 -0.24 -6.65
C ILE A 34 7.85 1.27 -6.72
N ALA A 35 8.78 2.01 -7.33
CA ALA A 35 8.67 3.47 -7.47
C ALA A 35 7.44 3.89 -8.28
N VAL A 36 7.15 3.20 -9.38
CA VAL A 36 5.95 3.44 -10.21
C VAL A 36 4.68 3.14 -9.40
N TRP A 37 4.63 2.00 -8.71
CA TRP A 37 3.49 1.63 -7.86
C TRP A 37 3.24 2.67 -6.78
N LEU A 38 4.28 3.08 -6.04
CA LEU A 38 4.19 4.13 -5.01
C LEU A 38 3.68 5.45 -5.60
N SER A 39 4.21 5.88 -6.74
CA SER A 39 3.81 7.15 -7.37
C SER A 39 2.32 7.15 -7.74
N VAL A 40 1.81 6.05 -8.30
CA VAL A 40 0.39 5.93 -8.65
C VAL A 40 -0.48 5.91 -7.37
N LYS A 41 -0.02 5.20 -6.32
CA LYS A 41 -0.77 5.09 -5.07
C LYS A 41 -0.84 6.42 -4.32
N ILE A 42 0.28 7.16 -4.25
CA ILE A 42 0.33 8.51 -3.65
C ILE A 42 -0.62 9.44 -4.40
N ASN A 43 -0.53 9.49 -5.72
CA ASN A 43 -1.39 10.33 -6.53
C ASN A 43 -2.88 10.01 -6.36
N ALA A 44 -3.23 8.70 -6.32
CA ALA A 44 -4.60 8.26 -6.11
C ALA A 44 -5.14 8.63 -4.71
N ALA A 45 -4.28 8.64 -3.69
CA ALA A 45 -4.63 9.02 -2.33
C ALA A 45 -4.75 10.55 -2.15
N GLU A 46 -3.88 11.34 -2.80
CA GLU A 46 -3.96 12.80 -2.79
C GLU A 46 -5.25 13.33 -3.44
N HIS A 47 -5.74 12.65 -4.48
CA HIS A 47 -6.97 13.01 -5.18
C HIS A 47 -8.19 12.20 -4.70
N ALA A 48 -8.05 11.47 -3.58
CA ALA A 48 -9.12 10.64 -3.05
C ALA A 48 -10.33 11.45 -2.64
N LYS A 49 -11.50 10.90 -2.91
CA LYS A 49 -12.78 11.53 -2.53
C LYS A 49 -13.19 11.03 -1.15
N LEU A 50 -13.57 11.95 -0.29
CA LEU A 50 -14.21 11.64 0.97
C LEU A 50 -15.57 11.00 0.71
N TYR A 51 -15.77 9.79 1.18
CA TYR A 51 -16.99 9.02 0.97
C TYR A 51 -17.90 9.00 2.21
N ALA A 52 -17.30 8.82 3.40
CA ALA A 52 -18.04 8.81 4.65
C ALA A 52 -17.19 9.33 5.80
N GLN A 53 -17.86 9.81 6.85
CA GLN A 53 -17.25 10.25 8.09
C GLN A 53 -18.02 9.66 9.28
N ALA A 54 -17.31 9.22 10.29
CA ALA A 54 -17.90 8.83 11.56
C ALA A 54 -17.12 9.47 12.72
N TRP A 55 -17.82 10.22 13.57
CA TRP A 55 -17.24 10.86 14.75
C TRP A 55 -17.25 9.91 15.94
N SER A 56 -16.21 10.00 16.78
CA SER A 56 -16.20 9.31 18.06
C SER A 56 -17.34 9.81 18.96
N PRO A 57 -17.84 8.99 19.90
CA PRO A 57 -18.92 9.41 20.81
C PRO A 57 -18.58 10.67 21.61
N SER A 58 -17.33 10.89 21.92
CA SER A 58 -16.84 12.13 22.58
C SER A 58 -16.71 13.32 21.64
N GLY A 59 -16.79 13.11 20.33
CA GLY A 59 -16.53 14.10 19.29
C GLY A 59 -15.07 14.58 19.25
N LYS A 60 -14.11 13.87 19.87
CA LYS A 60 -12.69 14.25 19.88
C LYS A 60 -11.95 13.79 18.62
N CYS A 61 -12.43 12.74 17.95
CA CYS A 61 -11.81 12.17 16.78
C CYS A 61 -12.84 11.88 15.69
N VAL A 62 -12.36 11.81 14.47
CA VAL A 62 -13.16 11.43 13.29
C VAL A 62 -12.44 10.38 12.47
N ILE A 63 -13.14 9.34 12.04
CA ILE A 63 -12.65 8.44 11.00
C ILE A 63 -13.28 8.81 9.68
N ASN A 64 -12.43 9.01 8.70
CA ASN A 64 -12.80 9.33 7.33
C ASN A 64 -12.56 8.11 6.44
N THR A 65 -13.55 7.77 5.63
CA THR A 65 -13.44 6.76 4.58
C THR A 65 -13.22 7.48 3.25
N TYR A 66 -12.14 7.12 2.57
CA TYR A 66 -11.75 7.70 1.28
C TYR A 66 -11.82 6.67 0.18
N ALA A 67 -12.31 7.09 -0.99
CA ALA A 67 -12.21 6.35 -2.24
C ALA A 67 -11.03 6.91 -3.06
N PRO A 68 -9.96 6.14 -3.28
CA PRO A 68 -8.81 6.60 -4.04
C PRO A 68 -9.17 6.89 -5.49
N ALA A 69 -8.62 7.95 -6.06
CA ALA A 69 -8.90 8.37 -7.44
C ALA A 69 -7.78 7.88 -8.38
N TYR A 70 -7.88 6.64 -8.84
CA TYR A 70 -6.96 6.12 -9.85
C TYR A 70 -7.23 6.72 -11.22
N GLY A 71 -6.19 7.09 -11.97
CA GLY A 71 -6.31 7.52 -13.34
C GLY A 71 -6.79 6.41 -14.30
N SER A 72 -7.08 6.75 -15.54
CA SER A 72 -7.60 5.83 -16.56
C SER A 72 -6.52 5.08 -17.37
N GLY A 73 -5.24 5.24 -17.04
CA GLY A 73 -4.13 4.58 -17.76
C GLY A 73 -3.96 3.10 -17.41
N THR A 74 -3.30 2.33 -18.30
CA THR A 74 -3.05 0.90 -18.10
C THR A 74 -2.32 0.61 -16.78
N VAL A 75 -1.30 1.40 -16.43
CA VAL A 75 -0.54 1.25 -15.19
C VAL A 75 -1.44 1.53 -13.98
N SER A 76 -2.27 2.58 -14.04
CA SER A 76 -3.23 2.92 -12.99
C SER A 76 -4.25 1.81 -12.77
N ASN A 77 -4.73 1.17 -13.82
CA ASN A 77 -5.66 0.04 -13.74
C ASN A 77 -5.01 -1.19 -13.09
N ILE A 78 -3.74 -1.49 -13.40
CA ILE A 78 -2.99 -2.58 -12.76
C ILE A 78 -2.80 -2.27 -11.27
N VAL A 79 -2.37 -1.05 -10.91
CA VAL A 79 -2.21 -0.67 -9.51
C VAL A 79 -3.53 -0.70 -8.77
N ARG A 80 -4.62 -0.26 -9.41
CA ARG A 80 -5.97 -0.33 -8.84
C ARG A 80 -6.41 -1.75 -8.53
N SER A 81 -6.16 -2.72 -9.42
CA SER A 81 -6.52 -4.13 -9.20
C SER A 81 -5.70 -4.81 -8.09
N LEU A 82 -4.58 -4.21 -7.69
CA LEU A 82 -3.69 -4.66 -6.62
C LEU A 82 -3.79 -3.79 -5.35
N SER A 83 -4.83 -2.99 -5.23
CA SER A 83 -4.98 -2.03 -4.13
C SER A 83 -6.41 -2.01 -3.62
N THR A 84 -6.59 -1.61 -2.37
CA THR A 84 -7.90 -1.44 -1.75
C THR A 84 -8.76 -0.43 -2.51
N GLN A 85 -10.06 -0.67 -2.56
CA GLN A 85 -11.05 0.27 -3.13
C GLN A 85 -11.36 1.45 -2.20
N SER A 86 -11.03 1.32 -0.92
CA SER A 86 -11.16 2.38 0.07
C SER A 86 -10.02 2.31 1.07
N PHE A 87 -9.75 3.42 1.72
CA PHE A 87 -8.86 3.48 2.87
C PHE A 87 -9.43 4.40 3.94
N PHE A 88 -8.96 4.21 5.17
CA PHE A 88 -9.45 4.91 6.35
C PHE A 88 -8.35 5.77 6.95
N ARG A 89 -8.71 6.99 7.37
CA ARG A 89 -7.82 7.86 8.15
C ARG A 89 -8.55 8.36 9.39
N VAL A 90 -7.90 8.28 10.54
CA VAL A 90 -8.41 8.84 11.78
C VAL A 90 -7.67 10.14 12.08
N TYR A 91 -8.42 11.17 12.36
CA TYR A 91 -7.91 12.48 12.74
C TYR A 91 -8.43 12.87 14.11
N ASP A 92 -7.63 13.64 14.86
CA ASP A 92 -8.08 14.34 16.04
C ASP A 92 -8.78 15.68 15.71
N LYS A 93 -9.18 16.43 16.73
CA LYS A 93 -9.80 17.76 16.58
C LYS A 93 -8.87 18.81 15.98
N GLN A 94 -7.58 18.64 16.10
CA GLN A 94 -6.55 19.53 15.58
C GLN A 94 -6.27 19.24 14.09
N GLY A 95 -6.83 18.16 13.55
CA GLY A 95 -6.60 17.70 12.18
C GLY A 95 -5.33 16.87 12.05
N GLU A 96 -4.72 16.45 13.16
CA GLU A 96 -3.57 15.55 13.14
C GLU A 96 -4.00 14.13 12.79
N MET A 97 -3.31 13.49 11.86
CA MET A 97 -3.59 12.11 11.44
C MET A 97 -3.02 11.12 12.46
N LEU A 98 -3.91 10.41 13.16
CA LEU A 98 -3.53 9.43 14.18
C LEU A 98 -3.26 8.04 13.60
N LYS A 99 -4.05 7.61 12.63
CA LYS A 99 -3.98 6.28 12.01
C LYS A 99 -4.43 6.34 10.55
N SER A 100 -3.88 5.42 9.74
CA SER A 100 -4.28 5.24 8.33
C SER A 100 -4.14 3.79 7.89
N THR A 101 -5.01 3.31 7.00
CA THR A 101 -4.88 2.04 6.27
C THR A 101 -4.39 2.25 4.83
N GLU A 102 -4.03 3.45 4.44
CA GLU A 102 -3.67 3.83 3.07
C GLU A 102 -2.60 2.92 2.44
N TRP A 103 -1.68 2.42 3.26
CA TRP A 103 -0.54 1.60 2.82
C TRP A 103 -0.73 0.10 3.03
N VAL A 104 -1.90 -0.33 3.48
CA VAL A 104 -2.22 -1.74 3.60
C VAL A 104 -2.41 -2.29 2.18
N LEU A 105 -1.70 -3.37 1.87
CA LEU A 105 -1.92 -4.15 0.66
C LEU A 105 -3.09 -5.08 0.92
N ASP A 106 -4.16 -4.85 0.19
CA ASP A 106 -5.34 -5.69 0.21
C ASP A 106 -5.67 -6.09 -1.24
N LEU A 107 -5.87 -7.36 -1.47
CA LEU A 107 -6.07 -7.92 -2.81
C LEU A 107 -7.55 -8.19 -3.11
N HIS A 108 -8.46 -7.73 -2.27
CA HIS A 108 -9.89 -8.08 -2.36
C HIS A 108 -10.76 -6.97 -2.94
N GLU A 109 -11.77 -7.39 -3.69
CA GLU A 109 -12.66 -6.53 -4.50
C GLU A 109 -13.95 -6.13 -3.78
N ASP A 110 -14.12 -6.36 -2.49
CA ASP A 110 -15.38 -6.06 -1.85
C ASP A 110 -15.61 -4.55 -1.75
N GLY A 111 -16.72 -4.14 -2.37
CA GLY A 111 -17.08 -2.74 -2.53
C GLY A 111 -17.28 -2.01 -1.21
N LEU A 112 -17.36 -0.69 -1.31
CA LEU A 112 -17.63 0.30 -0.25
C LEU A 112 -18.99 0.09 0.47
N GLN A 113 -19.38 -1.15 0.78
CA GLN A 113 -20.70 -1.46 1.34
C GLN A 113 -20.79 -1.25 2.84
N ASP A 114 -19.67 -1.30 3.56
CA ASP A 114 -19.62 -1.14 5.00
C ASP A 114 -18.82 0.09 5.43
N TYR A 115 -19.28 0.72 6.51
CA TYR A 115 -18.69 1.93 7.06
C TYR A 115 -17.91 1.62 8.33
N ALA A 116 -16.87 2.41 8.58
CA ALA A 116 -16.21 2.42 9.86
C ALA A 116 -17.17 2.86 10.98
N ARG A 117 -17.01 2.26 12.15
CA ARG A 117 -17.88 2.51 13.31
C ARG A 117 -17.05 2.73 14.57
N TRP A 118 -17.50 3.64 15.42
CA TRP A 118 -16.92 3.86 16.73
C TRP A 118 -17.60 3.01 17.79
N GLY A 119 -16.79 2.32 18.60
CA GLY A 119 -17.17 1.88 19.93
C GLY A 119 -16.76 2.95 20.97
N LYS A 120 -16.59 2.55 22.22
CA LYS A 120 -16.25 3.48 23.31
C LYS A 120 -14.83 4.08 23.17
N GLU A 121 -13.85 3.23 22.97
CA GLU A 121 -12.41 3.59 22.85
C GLU A 121 -11.76 2.97 21.62
N ARG A 122 -12.57 2.39 20.75
CA ARG A 122 -12.10 1.65 19.59
C ARG A 122 -12.89 2.04 18.36
N VAL A 123 -12.20 2.28 17.27
CA VAL A 123 -12.80 2.37 15.95
C VAL A 123 -12.57 1.06 15.20
N ILE A 124 -13.60 0.55 14.54
CA ILE A 124 -13.55 -0.62 13.67
C ILE A 124 -13.85 -0.21 12.24
N TYR A 125 -13.19 -0.86 11.30
CA TYR A 125 -13.36 -0.65 9.87
C TYR A 125 -13.38 -2.00 9.15
N PRO A 126 -14.10 -2.11 8.02
CA PRO A 126 -14.17 -3.33 7.23
C PRO A 126 -12.84 -3.63 6.53
N THR A 127 -12.52 -4.92 6.43
CA THR A 127 -11.42 -5.48 5.64
C THR A 127 -11.94 -6.71 4.89
N ASP A 128 -11.17 -7.27 3.99
CA ASP A 128 -11.49 -8.53 3.29
C ASP A 128 -11.67 -9.72 4.24
N MET A 129 -10.99 -9.71 5.38
CA MET A 129 -11.08 -10.77 6.40
C MET A 129 -12.14 -10.50 7.48
N GLY A 130 -12.96 -9.47 7.32
CA GLY A 130 -13.99 -9.06 8.27
C GLY A 130 -13.77 -7.64 8.80
N TYR A 131 -13.68 -7.46 10.12
CA TYR A 131 -13.48 -6.16 10.74
C TYR A 131 -12.18 -6.11 11.51
N GLU A 132 -11.40 -5.10 11.24
CA GLU A 132 -10.23 -4.71 12.03
C GLU A 132 -10.51 -3.41 12.80
N GLY A 133 -9.55 -2.96 13.60
CA GLY A 133 -9.73 -1.70 14.29
C GLY A 133 -8.56 -1.29 15.15
N TRP A 134 -8.61 -0.01 15.53
CA TRP A 134 -7.62 0.61 16.39
C TRP A 134 -8.20 0.98 17.74
N SER A 135 -7.46 0.70 18.82
CA SER A 135 -7.73 1.25 20.14
C SER A 135 -7.14 2.66 20.24
N LEU A 136 -7.98 3.64 20.53
CA LEU A 136 -7.65 5.06 20.56
C LEU A 136 -8.25 5.68 21.83
N PRO A 137 -7.65 5.44 23.00
CA PRO A 137 -8.17 5.94 24.28
C PRO A 137 -8.31 7.48 24.33
N GLN A 138 -7.43 8.19 23.59
CA GLN A 138 -7.49 9.65 23.47
C GLN A 138 -8.77 10.15 22.77
N CYS A 139 -9.47 9.28 22.04
CA CYS A 139 -10.71 9.60 21.34
C CYS A 139 -11.97 9.27 22.15
N ALA A 140 -11.81 8.78 23.39
CA ALA A 140 -12.91 8.43 24.29
C ALA A 140 -13.54 9.68 24.94
#